data_a86c12455de27985992e2256673d4895
#
_entry.id   a86c12455de27985992e2256673d4895
#
_cell.length_a   1.000
_cell.length_b   1.000
_cell.length_c   1.000
_cell.angle_alpha   90.00
_cell.angle_beta   90.00
_cell.angle_gamma   90.00
#
_symmetry.space_group_name_H-M   'P 1'
#
loop_
_entity.id
_entity.type
_entity.pdbx_description
1 polymer ?
#
loop_
_entity_poly.entity_id
_entity_poly.type
_entity_poly.pdbx_seq_one_letter_code
_entity_poly.pdbx_strand_id
1 'polypeptide(L)'
;MFEVGNLLYFTQFIFKNGNPPKPKYFVVLGAVDDEVVLASLPTSKDHVPAKYGKMSGCINDDLERFNVFKFNEEVPVTDAGFSFPIDTFIYGEQLDTYPVVELLKWEREQQTEIFCKGKLKVEIFEALKSCLRNSAKVKRRYKHYL
;
A
#
# COMPACT_ATOMS: atom_id res chain seq x y z
N MET A 1 -12.16 4.48 -9.21
CA MET A 1 -10.75 4.04 -9.25
C MET A 1 -10.05 4.34 -7.92
N PHE A 2 -10.03 5.60 -7.48
CA PHE A 2 -9.30 5.99 -6.27
C PHE A 2 -10.17 5.96 -5.00
N GLU A 3 -11.04 4.97 -4.89
CA GLU A 3 -11.87 4.79 -3.70
C GLU A 3 -11.07 4.18 -2.56
N VAL A 4 -11.40 4.58 -1.33
CA VAL A 4 -10.77 4.05 -0.13
C VAL A 4 -10.93 2.54 -0.07
N GLY A 5 -9.84 1.84 0.19
CA GLY A 5 -9.79 0.37 0.23
C GLY A 5 -9.37 -0.28 -1.08
N ASN A 6 -9.35 0.45 -2.18
CA ASN A 6 -8.95 -0.13 -3.47
C ASN A 6 -7.46 -0.46 -3.49
N LEU A 7 -7.14 -1.60 -4.11
CA LEU A 7 -5.78 -2.02 -4.43
C LEU A 7 -5.52 -1.66 -5.88
N LEU A 8 -4.56 -0.77 -6.10
CA LEU A 8 -4.23 -0.26 -7.44
C LEU A 8 -2.88 -0.80 -7.88
N TYR A 9 -2.76 -1.05 -9.18
CA TYR A 9 -1.50 -1.41 -9.83
C TYR A 9 -1.18 -0.38 -10.89
N PHE A 10 -0.01 0.24 -10.77
CA PHE A 10 0.54 1.16 -11.77
C PHE A 10 1.59 0.42 -12.58
N THR A 11 1.47 0.41 -13.89
CA THR A 11 2.48 -0.22 -14.75
C THR A 11 3.81 0.52 -14.69
N GLN A 12 3.75 1.86 -14.47
CA GLN A 12 4.91 2.73 -14.27
C GLN A 12 4.55 3.81 -13.27
N PHE A 13 5.05 3.71 -12.06
CA PHE A 13 4.83 4.73 -11.03
C PHE A 13 5.95 5.76 -11.05
N ILE A 14 5.58 7.05 -11.14
CA ILE A 14 6.53 8.16 -11.21
C ILE A 14 6.84 8.64 -9.80
N PHE A 15 8.08 8.43 -9.36
CA PHE A 15 8.49 8.73 -8.00
C PHE A 15 8.83 10.21 -7.83
N LYS A 16 8.44 10.79 -6.67
CA LYS A 16 8.74 12.17 -6.31
C LYS A 16 10.23 12.45 -6.19
N ASN A 17 11.02 11.42 -5.84
CA ASN A 17 12.47 11.55 -5.63
C ASN A 17 13.28 11.47 -6.92
N GLY A 18 12.63 11.32 -8.08
CA GLY A 18 13.31 11.24 -9.37
C GLY A 18 13.88 9.87 -9.70
N ASN A 19 13.64 8.85 -8.90
CA ASN A 19 14.04 7.48 -9.24
C ASN A 19 13.31 7.05 -10.52
N PRO A 20 13.91 6.13 -11.33
CA PRO A 20 13.27 5.65 -12.55
C PRO A 20 11.90 5.05 -12.26
N PRO A 21 10.88 5.32 -13.11
CA PRO A 21 9.56 4.72 -12.96
C PRO A 21 9.64 3.20 -12.97
N LYS A 22 8.77 2.56 -12.19
CA LYS A 22 8.67 1.10 -12.15
C LYS A 22 7.26 0.65 -11.81
N PRO A 23 6.90 -0.62 -12.08
CA PRO A 23 5.62 -1.17 -11.65
C PRO A 23 5.49 -1.13 -10.12
N LYS A 24 4.26 -0.79 -9.64
CA LYS A 24 4.05 -0.70 -8.20
C LYS A 24 2.59 -0.87 -7.84
N TYR A 25 2.36 -1.55 -6.71
CA TYR A 25 1.03 -1.66 -6.10
C TYR A 25 0.87 -0.60 -5.01
N PHE A 26 -0.38 -0.15 -4.82
CA PHE A 26 -0.76 0.79 -3.76
C PHE A 26 -2.13 0.44 -3.20
N VAL A 27 -2.31 0.64 -1.90
CA VAL A 27 -3.64 0.63 -1.27
C VAL A 27 -4.05 2.08 -1.03
N VAL A 28 -5.28 2.41 -1.41
CA VAL A 28 -5.86 3.72 -1.11
C VAL A 28 -6.37 3.68 0.33
N LEU A 29 -5.66 4.37 1.23
CA LEU A 29 -5.98 4.39 2.66
C LEU A 29 -7.00 5.45 3.02
N GLY A 30 -6.98 6.57 2.32
CA GLY A 30 -7.87 7.68 2.59
C GLY A 30 -7.93 8.64 1.43
N ALA A 31 -8.93 9.52 1.46
CA ALA A 31 -9.12 10.55 0.45
C ALA A 31 -9.61 11.82 1.15
N VAL A 32 -8.99 12.95 0.87
CA VAL A 32 -9.40 14.26 1.37
C VAL A 32 -9.27 15.27 0.24
N ASP A 33 -10.36 15.97 -0.05
CA ASP A 33 -10.45 16.90 -1.16
C ASP A 33 -10.02 16.19 -2.45
N ASP A 34 -9.00 16.69 -3.14
CA ASP A 34 -8.52 16.15 -4.40
C ASP A 34 -7.28 15.26 -4.23
N GLU A 35 -6.95 14.88 -3.01
CA GLU A 35 -5.78 14.05 -2.72
C GLU A 35 -6.15 12.69 -2.17
N VAL A 36 -5.33 11.69 -2.47
CA VAL A 36 -5.42 10.35 -1.89
C VAL A 36 -4.18 10.05 -1.07
N VAL A 37 -4.38 9.32 0.03
CA VAL A 37 -3.28 8.77 0.84
C VAL A 37 -3.04 7.35 0.36
N LEU A 38 -1.85 7.09 -0.14
CA LEU A 38 -1.46 5.80 -0.69
C LEU A 38 -0.43 5.12 0.20
N ALA A 39 -0.65 3.82 0.43
CA ALA A 39 0.34 2.95 1.05
C ALA A 39 1.02 2.15 -0.05
N SER A 40 2.32 2.32 -0.19
CA SER A 40 3.13 1.66 -1.21
C SER A 40 3.44 0.22 -0.81
N LEU A 41 3.30 -0.70 -1.78
CA LEU A 41 3.71 -2.09 -1.62
C LEU A 41 4.85 -2.37 -2.59
N PRO A 42 6.06 -2.64 -2.08
CA PRO A 42 7.16 -3.03 -2.94
C PRO A 42 6.82 -4.30 -3.74
N THR A 43 7.17 -4.31 -5.03
CA THR A 43 6.94 -5.46 -5.90
C THR A 43 8.10 -6.46 -5.87
N SER A 44 9.19 -6.09 -5.23
CA SER A 44 10.35 -6.95 -5.06
C SER A 44 10.37 -7.54 -3.65
N LYS A 45 11.04 -8.69 -3.52
CA LYS A 45 11.21 -9.35 -2.22
C LYS A 45 12.08 -8.48 -1.33
N ASP A 46 11.50 -7.98 -0.23
CA ASP A 46 12.24 -7.20 0.75
C ASP A 46 12.88 -8.09 1.80
N HIS A 47 13.93 -7.54 2.42
CA HIS A 47 14.62 -8.23 3.51
C HIS A 47 13.85 -8.09 4.80
N VAL A 48 12.93 -9.04 5.03
CA VAL A 48 12.21 -9.16 6.30
C VAL A 48 13.01 -10.09 7.19
N PRO A 49 13.28 -9.69 8.45
CA PRO A 49 13.99 -10.58 9.36
C PRO A 49 13.35 -11.96 9.45
N ALA A 50 14.18 -13.01 9.46
CA ALA A 50 13.71 -14.41 9.41
C ALA A 50 12.74 -14.76 10.52
N LYS A 51 12.82 -14.12 11.69
CA LYS A 51 11.93 -14.37 12.82
C LYS A 51 10.47 -14.01 12.53
N TYR A 52 10.21 -13.16 11.53
CA TYR A 52 8.85 -12.77 11.10
C TYR A 52 8.34 -13.57 9.91
N GLY A 53 9.13 -14.49 9.36
CA GLY A 53 8.83 -15.16 8.10
C GLY A 53 7.52 -15.95 8.09
N LYS A 54 7.09 -16.46 9.24
CA LYS A 54 5.86 -17.23 9.37
C LYS A 54 4.68 -16.41 9.85
N MET A 55 4.90 -15.14 10.21
CA MET A 55 3.84 -14.25 10.68
C MET A 55 3.04 -13.72 9.50
N SER A 56 1.80 -13.35 9.74
CA SER A 56 0.92 -12.72 8.76
C SER A 56 0.19 -11.55 9.40
N GLY A 57 -0.28 -10.62 8.58
CA GLY A 57 -0.98 -9.44 9.04
C GLY A 57 -0.04 -8.43 9.70
N CYS A 58 -0.50 -7.87 10.83
CA CYS A 58 0.23 -6.78 11.51
C CYS A 58 1.45 -7.29 12.26
N ILE A 59 2.60 -6.68 11.99
CA ILE A 59 3.85 -6.94 12.71
C ILE A 59 4.36 -5.59 13.20
N ASN A 60 4.04 -5.24 14.48
CA ASN A 60 4.52 -4.03 15.13
C ASN A 60 5.46 -4.43 16.28
N ASP A 61 6.76 -4.41 15.99
CA ASP A 61 7.81 -4.72 16.95
C ASP A 61 8.59 -3.42 17.22
N ASP A 62 8.17 -2.69 18.26
CA ASP A 62 8.74 -1.39 18.57
C ASP A 62 10.18 -1.49 19.13
N LEU A 63 10.54 -2.60 19.75
CA LEU A 63 11.89 -2.83 20.23
C LEU A 63 12.88 -2.93 19.06
N GLU A 64 12.51 -3.65 18.02
CA GLU A 64 13.31 -3.82 16.81
C GLU A 64 13.06 -2.72 15.78
N ARG A 65 12.13 -1.79 16.06
CA ARG A 65 11.71 -0.71 15.15
C ARG A 65 11.25 -1.25 13.79
N PHE A 66 10.51 -2.34 13.81
CA PHE A 66 10.00 -3.01 12.61
C PHE A 66 8.48 -2.98 12.64
N ASN A 67 7.88 -2.21 11.73
CA ASN A 67 6.43 -2.02 11.68
C ASN A 67 5.94 -2.22 10.24
N VAL A 68 5.30 -3.37 9.99
CA VAL A 68 4.78 -3.71 8.67
C VAL A 68 3.44 -4.40 8.77
N PHE A 69 2.70 -4.40 7.66
CA PHE A 69 1.56 -5.28 7.45
C PHE A 69 1.89 -6.24 6.32
N LYS A 70 1.75 -7.55 6.57
CA LYS A 70 2.13 -8.59 5.62
C LYS A 70 0.91 -9.22 4.97
N PHE A 71 0.91 -9.26 3.63
CA PHE A 71 0.00 -10.06 2.82
C PHE A 71 0.72 -11.35 2.41
N ASN A 72 0.15 -12.49 2.76
CA ASN A 72 0.74 -13.79 2.39
C ASN A 72 0.52 -14.07 0.91
N GLU A 73 1.53 -14.72 0.29
CA GLU A 73 1.44 -15.15 -1.11
C GLU A 73 0.24 -16.07 -1.34
N GLU A 74 -0.36 -15.96 -2.53
CA GLU A 74 -1.43 -16.84 -3.02
C GLU A 74 -2.72 -16.81 -2.16
N VAL A 75 -2.86 -15.87 -1.23
CA VAL A 75 -4.09 -15.70 -0.44
C VAL A 75 -4.92 -14.57 -1.04
N PRO A 76 -6.19 -14.82 -1.44
CA PRO A 76 -7.05 -13.76 -1.97
C PRO A 76 -7.25 -12.64 -0.97
N VAL A 77 -6.99 -11.40 -1.39
CA VAL A 77 -7.03 -10.23 -0.49
C VAL A 77 -8.07 -9.20 -0.91
N THR A 78 -8.62 -9.30 -2.12
CA THR A 78 -9.67 -8.36 -2.59
C THR A 78 -10.97 -9.09 -2.87
N ASP A 79 -12.05 -8.29 -2.98
CA ASP A 79 -13.37 -8.78 -3.37
C ASP A 79 -13.41 -9.35 -4.79
N ALA A 80 -12.44 -8.97 -5.64
CA ALA A 80 -12.29 -9.51 -7.00
C ALA A 80 -11.43 -10.78 -7.03
N GLY A 81 -10.98 -11.27 -5.87
CA GLY A 81 -10.20 -12.50 -5.78
C GLY A 81 -8.72 -12.37 -6.08
N PHE A 82 -8.20 -11.13 -6.10
CA PHE A 82 -6.77 -10.93 -6.36
C PHE A 82 -5.91 -11.44 -5.19
N SER A 83 -4.80 -12.10 -5.54
CA SER A 83 -3.78 -12.53 -4.59
C SER A 83 -2.40 -12.13 -5.12
N PHE A 84 -1.47 -11.85 -4.18
CA PHE A 84 -0.09 -11.55 -4.57
C PHE A 84 0.66 -12.86 -4.85
N PRO A 85 1.51 -12.90 -5.90
CA PRO A 85 2.30 -14.10 -6.21
C PRO A 85 3.45 -14.35 -5.23
N ILE A 86 3.82 -13.36 -4.44
CA ILE A 86 4.85 -13.44 -3.40
C ILE A 86 4.37 -12.73 -2.15
N ASP A 87 4.97 -13.04 -1.01
CA ASP A 87 4.72 -12.31 0.23
C ASP A 87 4.98 -10.83 0.00
N THR A 88 4.02 -9.98 0.38
CA THR A 88 4.05 -8.54 0.09
C THR A 88 3.80 -7.76 1.37
N PHE A 89 4.50 -6.63 1.51
CA PHE A 89 4.52 -5.88 2.77
C PHE A 89 4.16 -4.41 2.56
N ILE A 90 3.44 -3.83 3.52
CA ILE A 90 3.28 -2.38 3.63
C ILE A 90 4.10 -1.93 4.84
N TYR A 91 5.04 -1.01 4.60
CA TYR A 91 5.86 -0.41 5.66
C TYR A 91 5.21 0.86 6.16
N GLY A 92 5.17 1.03 7.49
CA GLY A 92 4.52 2.19 8.10
C GLY A 92 5.09 3.54 7.66
N GLU A 93 6.38 3.60 7.33
CA GLU A 93 7.04 4.81 6.86
C GLU A 93 6.79 5.15 5.39
N GLN A 94 6.13 4.27 4.63
CA GLN A 94 5.96 4.44 3.18
C GLN A 94 4.55 4.87 2.78
N LEU A 95 3.93 5.73 3.57
CA LEU A 95 2.68 6.38 3.21
C LEU A 95 2.98 7.74 2.60
N ASP A 96 2.21 8.13 1.59
CA ASP A 96 2.34 9.45 0.98
C ASP A 96 1.01 9.89 0.37
N THR A 97 0.89 11.18 0.08
CA THR A 97 -0.30 11.76 -0.56
C THR A 97 0.00 12.11 -2.00
N TYR A 98 -1.01 11.95 -2.85
CA TYR A 98 -0.92 12.30 -4.27
C TYR A 98 -2.21 12.98 -4.72
N PRO A 99 -2.11 14.11 -5.48
CA PRO A 99 -3.28 14.68 -6.12
C PRO A 99 -3.86 13.71 -7.16
N VAL A 100 -5.15 13.48 -7.10
CA VAL A 100 -5.83 12.58 -8.06
C VAL A 100 -5.63 13.07 -9.49
N VAL A 101 -5.69 14.40 -9.70
CA VAL A 101 -5.50 14.98 -11.04
C VAL A 101 -4.13 14.65 -11.61
N GLU A 102 -3.10 14.57 -10.77
CA GLU A 102 -1.75 14.21 -11.22
C GLU A 102 -1.68 12.75 -11.66
N LEU A 103 -2.29 11.85 -10.88
CA LEU A 103 -2.32 10.42 -11.23
C LEU A 103 -3.09 10.19 -12.53
N LEU A 104 -4.21 10.86 -12.70
CA LEU A 104 -5.00 10.77 -13.94
C LEU A 104 -4.26 11.38 -15.13
N LYS A 105 -3.49 12.44 -14.90
CA LYS A 105 -2.66 13.05 -15.95
C LYS A 105 -1.61 12.07 -16.47
N TRP A 106 -0.95 11.32 -15.59
CA TRP A 106 0.02 10.31 -16.01
C TRP A 106 -0.61 9.29 -16.97
N GLU A 107 -1.83 8.84 -16.65
CA GLU A 107 -2.55 7.88 -17.49
C GLU A 107 -2.96 8.51 -18.82
N ARG A 108 -3.51 9.73 -18.78
CA ARG A 108 -3.94 10.44 -20.00
C ARG A 108 -2.75 10.71 -20.94
N GLU A 109 -1.58 10.99 -20.39
CA GLU A 109 -0.36 11.25 -21.16
C GLU A 109 0.39 9.96 -21.51
N GLN A 110 -0.21 8.81 -21.27
CA GLN A 110 0.34 7.49 -21.59
C GLN A 110 1.68 7.18 -20.89
N GLN A 111 1.91 7.80 -19.73
CA GLN A 111 3.10 7.52 -18.92
C GLN A 111 2.93 6.29 -18.06
N THR A 112 1.70 5.88 -17.78
CA THR A 112 1.37 4.69 -17.01
C THR A 112 -0.02 4.20 -17.38
N GLU A 113 -0.31 2.95 -17.01
CA GLU A 113 -1.68 2.44 -16.94
C GLU A 113 -1.98 2.10 -15.49
N ILE A 114 -3.20 2.39 -15.04
CA ILE A 114 -3.63 2.15 -13.67
C ILE A 114 -4.77 1.13 -13.67
N PHE A 115 -4.57 0.03 -12.95
CA PHE A 115 -5.56 -1.02 -12.83
C PHE A 115 -6.04 -1.16 -11.39
N CYS A 116 -7.35 -1.27 -11.19
CA CYS A 116 -7.89 -1.61 -9.88
C CYS A 116 -8.01 -3.13 -9.79
N LYS A 117 -7.33 -3.73 -8.81
CA LYS A 117 -7.36 -5.16 -8.56
C LYS A 117 -8.51 -5.59 -7.64
N GLY A 118 -9.37 -4.66 -7.31
CA GLY A 118 -10.49 -4.84 -6.41
C GLY A 118 -10.30 -4.08 -5.11
N LYS A 119 -11.32 -4.15 -4.27
CA LYS A 119 -11.29 -3.54 -2.94
C LYS A 119 -10.82 -4.59 -1.94
N LEU A 120 -9.91 -4.23 -1.05
CA LEU A 120 -9.48 -5.12 0.02
C LEU A 120 -10.71 -5.62 0.81
N LYS A 121 -10.70 -6.89 1.18
CA LYS A 121 -11.74 -7.45 2.02
C LYS A 121 -11.85 -6.63 3.30
N VAL A 122 -13.06 -6.45 3.81
CA VAL A 122 -13.33 -5.55 4.94
C VAL A 122 -12.46 -5.90 6.14
N GLU A 123 -12.38 -7.18 6.51
CA GLU A 123 -11.58 -7.63 7.65
C GLU A 123 -10.07 -7.37 7.46
N ILE A 124 -9.58 -7.49 6.23
CA ILE A 124 -8.17 -7.21 5.91
C ILE A 124 -7.92 -5.70 5.99
N PHE A 125 -8.80 -4.90 5.41
CA PHE A 125 -8.64 -3.45 5.42
C PHE A 125 -8.71 -2.87 6.83
N GLU A 126 -9.63 -3.35 7.66
CA GLU A 126 -9.73 -2.92 9.06
C GLU A 126 -8.48 -3.32 9.86
N ALA A 127 -7.97 -4.52 9.63
CA ALA A 127 -6.73 -4.97 10.28
C ALA A 127 -5.53 -4.13 9.83
N LEU A 128 -5.45 -3.78 8.55
CA LEU A 128 -4.41 -2.92 8.00
C LEU A 128 -4.45 -1.52 8.63
N LYS A 129 -5.63 -0.91 8.67
CA LYS A 129 -5.79 0.43 9.28
C LYS A 129 -5.40 0.43 10.75
N SER A 130 -5.86 -0.57 11.49
CA SER A 130 -5.50 -0.71 12.91
C SER A 130 -3.99 -0.85 13.10
N CYS A 131 -3.35 -1.67 12.27
CA CYS A 131 -1.91 -1.86 12.30
C CYS A 131 -1.16 -0.55 12.06
N LEU A 132 -1.54 0.19 11.02
CA LEU A 132 -0.90 1.47 10.69
C LEU A 132 -1.18 2.54 11.76
N ARG A 133 -2.39 2.55 12.32
CA ARG A 133 -2.75 3.49 13.40
C ARG A 133 -1.86 3.29 14.63
N ASN A 134 -1.52 2.06 14.93
CA ASN A 134 -0.69 1.71 16.09
C ASN A 134 0.80 1.67 15.79
N SER A 135 1.21 1.95 14.55
CA SER A 135 2.60 1.92 14.16
C SER A 135 3.32 3.20 14.58
N ALA A 136 4.48 3.04 15.21
CA ALA A 136 5.36 4.16 15.55
C ALA A 136 6.01 4.80 14.31
N LYS A 137 6.00 4.11 13.18
CA LYS A 137 6.61 4.58 11.92
C LYS A 137 5.68 5.42 11.07
N VAL A 138 4.38 5.37 11.31
CA VAL A 138 3.40 6.15 10.55
C VAL A 138 3.38 7.59 11.07
N LYS A 139 3.56 8.55 10.17
CA LYS A 139 3.50 9.96 10.53
C LYS A 139 2.12 10.34 11.07
N ARG A 140 2.10 11.17 12.09
CA ARG A 140 0.86 11.58 12.76
C ARG A 140 -0.17 12.13 11.78
N ARG A 141 0.25 12.89 10.79
CA ARG A 141 -0.66 13.49 9.80
C ARG A 141 -1.45 12.45 9.00
N TYR A 142 -0.93 11.24 8.82
CA TYR A 142 -1.63 10.18 8.11
C TYR A 142 -2.58 9.40 9.02
N LYS A 143 -2.37 9.45 10.33
CA LYS A 143 -3.22 8.72 11.29
C LYS A 143 -4.65 9.23 11.34
N HIS A 144 -4.89 10.45 10.83
CA HIS A 144 -6.24 11.00 10.72
C HIS A 144 -7.11 10.21 9.71
N TYR A 145 -6.50 9.46 8.80
CA TYR A 145 -7.20 8.70 7.76
C TYR A 145 -7.39 7.23 8.15
N LEU A 146 -6.94 6.84 9.31
CA LEU A 146 -6.95 5.46 9.78
C LEU A 146 -7.96 5.27 10.95
#